data_0b3f69e727e1023d43f24bb1f4c5f7f3
#
_entry.id   0b3f69e727e1023d43f24bb1f4c5f7f3
#
_cell.length_a   1.000
_cell.length_b   1.000
_cell.length_c   1.000
_cell.angle_alpha   90.00
_cell.angle_beta   90.00
_cell.angle_gamma   90.00
#
_symmetry.space_group_name_H-M   'P 1'
#
loop_
_entity.id
_entity.type
_entity.pdbx_description
1 polymer ?
#
loop_
_entity_poly.entity_id
_entity_poly.type
_entity_poly.pdbx_seq_one_letter_code
_entity_poly.pdbx_strand_id
1 'polypeptide(L)'
;AVVELLDKICQDKLEPYIDTCYQNLATYVSAYDQKMQMKRENIADRGIWTAKKRYILNVWNSEGVAYTEPKLKMMGIEAVKSSTPAPCRKMIKDALKLMMTGTEEDVIEFIDKSRTEFKQLPPEQISFPRSVSDVQKYKSSSDIYIKGTPIHCRGALLYNHYIKEKKLTNKYSLIQNGEKIKFCYLKKPNIIHENIISFIQDFPHELNLDKYIDYDLQFEKSFVEPLKAILDAI
;
A
#
# COMPACT_ATOMS: atom_id res chain seq x y z
N ALA A 1 28.86 17.54 -6.85
CA ALA A 1 30.15 17.44 -6.12
C ALA A 1 30.13 16.36 -5.03
N VAL A 2 29.30 16.47 -3.96
CA VAL A 2 29.33 15.47 -2.85
C VAL A 2 28.88 14.08 -3.31
N VAL A 3 27.81 13.98 -4.09
CA VAL A 3 27.30 12.71 -4.62
C VAL A 3 28.32 12.01 -5.51
N GLU A 4 29.00 12.75 -6.38
CA GLU A 4 30.06 12.23 -7.25
C GLU A 4 31.27 11.75 -6.44
N LEU A 5 31.66 12.51 -5.41
CA LEU A 5 32.74 12.11 -4.51
C LEU A 5 32.41 10.81 -3.77
N LEU A 6 31.20 10.68 -3.23
CA LEU A 6 30.73 9.48 -2.55
C LEU A 6 30.66 8.28 -3.52
N ASP A 7 30.18 8.50 -4.75
CA ASP A 7 30.14 7.47 -5.78
C ASP A 7 31.53 6.94 -6.08
N LYS A 8 32.48 7.86 -6.29
CA LYS A 8 33.89 7.51 -6.53
C LYS A 8 34.54 6.77 -5.35
N ILE A 9 34.30 7.23 -4.12
CA ILE A 9 34.79 6.52 -2.92
C ILE A 9 34.24 5.09 -2.86
N CYS A 10 32.95 4.89 -3.16
CA CYS A 10 32.37 3.55 -3.19
C CYS A 10 33.05 2.66 -4.21
N GLN A 11 33.21 3.14 -5.46
CA GLN A 11 33.81 2.38 -6.56
C GLN A 11 35.31 2.11 -6.34
N ASP A 12 36.07 3.13 -5.92
CA ASP A 12 37.53 3.05 -5.86
C ASP A 12 38.07 2.42 -4.55
N LYS A 13 37.26 2.44 -3.47
CA LYS A 13 37.71 2.02 -2.14
C LYS A 13 36.84 0.96 -1.50
N LEU A 14 35.53 1.18 -1.39
CA LEU A 14 34.66 0.30 -0.61
C LEU A 14 34.36 -1.03 -1.35
N GLU A 15 34.02 -0.99 -2.62
CA GLU A 15 33.72 -2.19 -3.39
C GLU A 15 34.95 -3.11 -3.51
N PRO A 16 36.15 -2.64 -3.86
CA PRO A 16 37.36 -3.49 -3.89
C PRO A 16 37.73 -4.05 -2.51
N TYR A 17 37.52 -3.29 -1.43
CA TYR A 17 37.74 -3.79 -0.06
C TYR A 17 36.78 -4.94 0.27
N ILE A 18 35.50 -4.79 -0.05
CA ILE A 18 34.47 -5.81 0.19
C ILE A 18 34.76 -7.07 -0.66
N ASP A 19 35.17 -6.92 -1.91
CA ASP A 19 35.55 -8.03 -2.78
C ASP A 19 36.73 -8.79 -2.20
N THR A 20 37.73 -8.10 -1.63
CA THR A 20 38.85 -8.73 -0.89
C THR A 20 38.34 -9.48 0.33
N CYS A 21 37.40 -8.95 1.07
CA CYS A 21 36.80 -9.63 2.23
C CYS A 21 36.06 -10.91 1.82
N TYR A 22 35.32 -10.88 0.71
CA TYR A 22 34.64 -12.08 0.16
C TYR A 22 35.64 -13.14 -0.33
N GLN A 23 36.75 -12.74 -0.95
CA GLN A 23 37.78 -13.65 -1.33
C GLN A 23 38.45 -14.35 -0.12
N ASN A 24 38.75 -13.58 0.93
CA ASN A 24 39.30 -14.11 2.18
C ASN A 24 38.31 -15.08 2.85
N LEU A 25 36.99 -14.72 2.87
CA LEU A 25 35.94 -15.60 3.39
C LEU A 25 35.88 -16.92 2.60
N ALA A 26 35.87 -16.84 1.28
CA ALA A 26 35.85 -18.03 0.40
C ALA A 26 37.02 -18.96 0.69
N THR A 27 38.21 -18.39 0.85
CA THR A 27 39.42 -19.15 1.24
C THR A 27 39.26 -19.79 2.62
N TYR A 28 38.78 -19.03 3.61
CA TYR A 28 38.59 -19.51 4.98
C TYR A 28 37.63 -20.71 5.06
N VAL A 29 36.51 -20.65 4.30
CA VAL A 29 35.50 -21.73 4.30
C VAL A 29 35.79 -22.82 3.24
N SER A 30 36.94 -22.74 2.55
CA SER A 30 37.32 -23.67 1.45
C SER A 30 36.26 -23.76 0.36
N ALA A 31 35.65 -22.62 -0.01
CA ALA A 31 34.66 -22.58 -1.06
C ALA A 31 35.26 -22.95 -2.41
N TYR A 32 34.50 -23.69 -3.24
CA TYR A 32 34.92 -24.09 -4.60
C TYR A 32 35.12 -22.87 -5.51
N ASP A 33 34.26 -21.85 -5.33
CA ASP A 33 34.27 -20.62 -6.14
C ASP A 33 33.70 -19.44 -5.32
N GLN A 34 34.17 -18.22 -5.59
CA GLN A 34 33.70 -16.99 -4.98
C GLN A 34 32.77 -16.24 -5.97
N LYS A 35 31.47 -16.18 -5.67
CA LYS A 35 30.42 -15.54 -6.52
C LYS A 35 29.71 -14.39 -5.86
N MET A 36 30.04 -14.07 -4.60
CA MET A 36 29.41 -12.95 -3.91
C MET A 36 29.97 -11.64 -4.43
N GLN A 37 29.05 -10.70 -4.69
CA GLN A 37 29.37 -9.34 -5.06
C GLN A 37 28.47 -8.40 -4.27
N MET A 38 29.02 -7.28 -3.82
CA MET A 38 28.26 -6.20 -3.23
C MET A 38 28.65 -4.89 -3.91
N LYS A 39 27.65 -4.19 -4.43
CA LYS A 39 27.80 -2.89 -5.07
C LYS A 39 26.91 -1.86 -4.39
N ARG A 40 27.34 -0.62 -4.40
CA ARG A 40 26.53 0.48 -3.92
C ARG A 40 25.30 0.63 -4.80
N GLU A 41 24.12 0.55 -4.20
CA GLU A 41 22.84 0.68 -4.89
C GLU A 41 22.40 2.15 -4.99
N ASN A 42 22.36 2.87 -3.85
CA ASN A 42 21.86 4.25 -3.82
C ASN A 42 22.75 5.19 -3.01
N ILE A 43 22.76 6.47 -3.42
CA ILE A 43 23.21 7.60 -2.61
C ILE A 43 22.02 8.51 -2.41
N ALA A 44 21.66 8.76 -1.16
CA ALA A 44 20.54 9.61 -0.76
C ALA A 44 21.01 10.64 0.27
N ASP A 45 20.40 11.82 0.27
CA ASP A 45 20.68 12.87 1.26
C ASP A 45 19.77 12.76 2.49
N ARG A 46 18.61 12.12 2.34
CA ARG A 46 17.63 11.89 3.41
C ARG A 46 17.03 10.50 3.30
N GLY A 47 16.72 9.92 4.45
CA GLY A 47 16.06 8.62 4.51
C GLY A 47 15.27 8.43 5.80
N ILE A 48 14.12 7.75 5.68
CA ILE A 48 13.27 7.38 6.80
C ILE A 48 13.12 5.86 6.78
N TRP A 49 13.46 5.20 7.88
CA TRP A 49 13.30 3.76 8.08
C TRP A 49 12.21 3.50 9.10
N THR A 50 11.04 3.03 8.66
CA THR A 50 9.91 2.76 9.55
C THR A 50 9.94 1.36 10.16
N ALA A 51 10.57 0.40 9.50
CA ALA A 51 10.76 -0.98 9.96
C ALA A 51 11.72 -1.75 9.03
N LYS A 52 12.04 -3.00 9.37
CA LYS A 52 12.78 -3.91 8.47
C LYS A 52 12.06 -4.02 7.12
N LYS A 53 12.79 -3.78 6.02
CA LYS A 53 12.29 -3.77 4.63
C LYS A 53 11.24 -2.67 4.35
N ARG A 54 11.16 -1.65 5.20
CA ARG A 54 10.25 -0.51 5.00
C ARG A 54 11.04 0.79 5.15
N TYR A 55 11.27 1.46 4.04
CA TYR A 55 12.03 2.71 4.00
C TYR A 55 11.60 3.63 2.86
N ILE A 56 11.97 4.90 3.01
CA ILE A 56 11.83 5.96 2.03
C ILE A 56 13.19 6.66 1.93
N LEU A 57 13.72 6.80 0.72
CA LEU A 57 14.99 7.47 0.44
C LEU A 57 14.80 8.58 -0.58
N ASN A 58 15.43 9.74 -0.36
CA ASN A 58 15.55 10.80 -1.36
C ASN A 58 16.85 10.60 -2.15
N VAL A 59 16.77 9.89 -3.27
CA VAL A 59 17.92 9.34 -3.99
C VAL A 59 18.45 10.31 -5.04
N TRP A 60 19.73 10.61 -4.96
CA TRP A 60 20.48 11.40 -5.94
C TRP A 60 21.27 10.57 -6.95
N ASN A 61 21.63 9.33 -6.59
CA ASN A 61 22.32 8.41 -7.49
C ASN A 61 21.84 7.00 -7.21
N SER A 62 21.49 6.26 -8.25
CA SER A 62 21.10 4.85 -8.16
C SER A 62 21.92 4.04 -9.14
N GLU A 63 22.67 3.04 -8.65
CA GLU A 63 23.49 2.11 -9.45
C GLU A 63 24.44 2.84 -10.44
N GLY A 64 25.04 3.96 -10.02
CA GLY A 64 25.93 4.76 -10.85
C GLY A 64 25.24 5.85 -11.70
N VAL A 65 23.90 5.83 -11.80
CA VAL A 65 23.14 6.86 -12.53
C VAL A 65 22.84 8.04 -11.61
N ALA A 66 23.45 9.19 -11.88
CA ALA A 66 23.16 10.42 -11.16
C ALA A 66 21.88 11.07 -11.67
N TYR A 67 21.07 11.62 -10.75
CA TYR A 67 19.87 12.38 -11.07
C TYR A 67 20.12 13.89 -10.95
N THR A 68 19.52 14.67 -11.82
CA THR A 68 19.53 16.14 -11.76
C THR A 68 18.64 16.64 -10.61
N GLU A 69 17.56 15.93 -10.34
CA GLU A 69 16.68 16.14 -9.18
C GLU A 69 16.51 14.80 -8.44
N PRO A 70 16.43 14.81 -7.11
CA PRO A 70 16.33 13.57 -6.34
C PRO A 70 15.02 12.86 -6.60
N LYS A 71 15.05 11.53 -6.59
CA LYS A 71 13.87 10.68 -6.75
C LYS A 71 13.56 9.95 -5.45
N LEU A 72 12.28 9.91 -5.07
CA LEU A 72 11.84 9.11 -3.93
C LEU A 72 11.86 7.62 -4.28
N LYS A 73 12.72 6.87 -3.59
CA LYS A 73 12.71 5.40 -3.59
C LYS A 73 11.99 4.92 -2.33
N MET A 74 10.98 4.07 -2.51
CA MET A 74 10.16 3.55 -1.42
C MET A 74 10.11 2.03 -1.47
N MET A 75 10.24 1.38 -0.31
CA MET A 75 10.08 -0.06 -0.18
C MET A 75 9.17 -0.39 1.00
N GLY A 76 8.21 -1.31 0.79
CA GLY A 76 7.31 -1.81 1.82
C GLY A 76 6.31 -0.78 2.36
N ILE A 77 6.29 0.44 1.83
CA ILE A 77 5.38 1.54 2.21
C ILE A 77 4.05 1.39 1.48
N GLU A 78 2.96 1.84 2.09
CA GLU A 78 1.61 1.77 1.54
C GLU A 78 1.47 2.47 0.18
N ALA A 79 2.28 3.48 -0.07
CA ALA A 79 2.37 4.20 -1.35
C ALA A 79 2.75 3.32 -2.56
N VAL A 80 3.33 2.13 -2.34
CA VAL A 80 3.72 1.19 -3.40
C VAL A 80 2.98 -0.15 -3.34
N LYS A 81 2.18 -0.38 -2.30
CA LYS A 81 1.42 -1.63 -2.14
C LYS A 81 0.18 -1.66 -3.03
N SER A 82 -0.01 -2.74 -3.76
CA SER A 82 -1.22 -2.96 -4.58
C SER A 82 -2.51 -3.06 -3.75
N SER A 83 -2.40 -3.37 -2.47
CA SER A 83 -3.53 -3.44 -1.53
C SER A 83 -4.04 -2.07 -1.06
N THR A 84 -3.36 -0.98 -1.40
CA THR A 84 -3.79 0.40 -1.15
C THR A 84 -4.48 0.95 -2.39
N PRO A 85 -5.61 1.65 -2.27
CA PRO A 85 -6.28 2.28 -3.42
C PRO A 85 -5.35 3.19 -4.22
N ALA A 86 -5.48 3.21 -5.55
CA ALA A 86 -4.55 3.96 -6.40
C ALA A 86 -4.50 5.48 -6.09
N PRO A 87 -5.62 6.19 -5.86
CA PRO A 87 -5.58 7.59 -5.44
C PRO A 87 -4.83 7.79 -4.14
N CYS A 88 -5.03 6.91 -3.14
CA CYS A 88 -4.35 6.99 -1.85
C CYS A 88 -2.83 6.76 -1.99
N ARG A 89 -2.40 5.84 -2.87
CA ARG A 89 -0.97 5.66 -3.17
C ARG A 89 -0.33 6.94 -3.69
N LYS A 90 -1.03 7.66 -4.58
CA LYS A 90 -0.58 8.94 -5.10
C LYS A 90 -0.53 9.98 -3.97
N MET A 91 -1.60 10.13 -3.20
CA MET A 91 -1.66 11.07 -2.08
C MET A 91 -0.54 10.82 -1.04
N ILE A 92 -0.25 9.56 -0.69
CA ILE A 92 0.85 9.23 0.23
C ILE A 92 2.20 9.65 -0.37
N LYS A 93 2.44 9.40 -1.67
CA LYS A 93 3.69 9.82 -2.34
C LYS A 93 3.85 11.33 -2.33
N ASP A 94 2.78 12.07 -2.62
CA ASP A 94 2.79 13.53 -2.67
C ASP A 94 3.00 14.11 -1.26
N ALA A 95 2.33 13.54 -0.23
CA ALA A 95 2.56 13.92 1.17
C ALA A 95 4.02 13.66 1.60
N LEU A 96 4.59 12.51 1.27
CA LEU A 96 5.99 12.19 1.59
C LEU A 96 6.97 13.12 0.88
N LYS A 97 6.67 13.54 -0.34
CA LYS A 97 7.48 14.55 -1.04
C LYS A 97 7.43 15.89 -0.30
N LEU A 98 6.25 16.34 0.13
CA LEU A 98 6.09 17.57 0.93
C LEU A 98 6.83 17.47 2.26
N MET A 99 6.75 16.34 2.97
CA MET A 99 7.49 16.11 4.23
C MET A 99 9.02 16.21 4.06
N MET A 100 9.54 15.90 2.86
CA MET A 100 10.98 16.01 2.59
C MET A 100 11.41 17.43 2.19
N THR A 101 10.51 18.29 1.71
CA THR A 101 10.87 19.56 1.08
C THR A 101 10.11 20.77 1.61
N GLY A 102 8.93 20.57 2.20
CA GLY A 102 8.03 21.61 2.67
C GLY A 102 8.04 21.80 4.19
N THR A 103 7.08 22.57 4.67
CA THR A 103 6.82 22.84 6.08
C THR A 103 5.74 21.93 6.65
N GLU A 104 5.53 21.95 7.97
CA GLU A 104 4.44 21.22 8.62
C GLU A 104 3.08 21.75 8.15
N GLU A 105 2.95 23.07 8.00
CA GLU A 105 1.74 23.73 7.52
C GLU A 105 1.36 23.25 6.11
N ASP A 106 2.35 23.13 5.20
CA ASP A 106 2.11 22.61 3.84
C ASP A 106 1.54 21.19 3.86
N VAL A 107 2.03 20.35 4.79
CA VAL A 107 1.55 18.97 4.93
C VAL A 107 0.12 18.93 5.48
N ILE A 108 -0.20 19.76 6.47
CA ILE A 108 -1.55 19.87 7.04
C ILE A 108 -2.54 20.34 5.98
N GLU A 109 -2.22 21.40 5.26
CA GLU A 109 -3.05 21.92 4.16
C GLU A 109 -3.28 20.86 3.07
N PHE A 110 -2.23 20.13 2.71
CA PHE A 110 -2.33 19.04 1.75
C PHE A 110 -3.27 17.92 2.23
N ILE A 111 -3.24 17.55 3.52
CA ILE A 111 -4.11 16.51 4.09
C ILE A 111 -5.58 16.96 4.02
N ASP A 112 -5.88 18.20 4.37
CA ASP A 112 -7.25 18.74 4.37
C ASP A 112 -7.82 18.85 2.94
N LYS A 113 -7.00 19.31 2.00
CA LYS A 113 -7.34 19.32 0.58
C LYS A 113 -7.59 17.90 0.07
N SER A 114 -6.68 16.96 0.37
CA SER A 114 -6.82 15.55 -0.03
C SER A 114 -8.08 14.92 0.53
N ARG A 115 -8.47 15.24 1.76
CA ARG A 115 -9.73 14.77 2.39
C ARG A 115 -10.96 15.25 1.60
N THR A 116 -10.93 16.49 1.17
CA THR A 116 -12.02 17.10 0.38
C THR A 116 -12.14 16.45 -0.99
N GLU A 117 -11.01 16.28 -1.70
CA GLU A 117 -10.96 15.63 -3.00
C GLU A 117 -11.35 14.16 -2.92
N PHE A 118 -10.91 13.44 -1.89
CA PHE A 118 -11.23 12.02 -1.69
C PHE A 118 -12.74 11.76 -1.58
N LYS A 119 -13.50 12.67 -0.95
CA LYS A 119 -14.95 12.57 -0.81
C LYS A 119 -15.71 12.68 -2.14
N GLN A 120 -15.06 13.17 -3.20
CA GLN A 120 -15.64 13.28 -4.55
C GLN A 120 -15.34 12.04 -5.41
N LEU A 121 -14.49 11.13 -4.94
CA LEU A 121 -14.14 9.95 -5.69
C LEU A 121 -15.24 8.87 -5.61
N PRO A 122 -15.46 8.12 -6.71
CA PRO A 122 -16.41 7.01 -6.68
C PRO A 122 -15.91 5.86 -5.81
N PRO A 123 -16.83 5.01 -5.29
CA PRO A 123 -16.51 3.88 -4.43
C PRO A 123 -15.42 2.96 -4.98
N GLU A 124 -15.41 2.75 -6.29
CA GLU A 124 -14.46 1.87 -6.99
C GLU A 124 -13.01 2.36 -6.86
N GLN A 125 -12.79 3.66 -6.72
CA GLN A 125 -11.47 4.25 -6.62
C GLN A 125 -10.94 4.30 -5.17
N ILE A 126 -11.83 4.41 -4.19
CA ILE A 126 -11.46 4.52 -2.78
C ILE A 126 -11.40 3.17 -2.06
N SER A 127 -12.02 2.13 -2.62
CA SER A 127 -12.12 0.81 -1.99
C SER A 127 -10.80 0.05 -1.99
N PHE A 128 -10.57 -0.73 -0.92
CA PHE A 128 -9.36 -1.52 -0.75
C PHE A 128 -9.35 -2.75 -1.65
N PRO A 129 -8.36 -2.91 -2.54
CA PRO A 129 -8.18 -4.16 -3.29
C PRO A 129 -7.72 -5.29 -2.37
N ARG A 130 -8.33 -6.47 -2.50
CA ARG A 130 -7.94 -7.70 -1.80
C ARG A 130 -8.25 -8.92 -2.67
N SER A 131 -7.56 -10.03 -2.39
CA SER A 131 -7.96 -11.34 -2.91
C SER A 131 -8.75 -12.07 -1.84
N VAL A 132 -9.80 -12.77 -2.26
CA VAL A 132 -10.63 -13.57 -1.35
C VAL A 132 -10.19 -15.02 -1.42
N SER A 133 -9.87 -15.62 -0.27
CA SER A 133 -9.57 -17.03 -0.15
C SER A 133 -10.52 -17.69 0.85
N ASP A 134 -10.83 -18.95 0.59
CA ASP A 134 -11.62 -19.79 1.50
C ASP A 134 -13.00 -19.24 1.91
N VAL A 135 -13.68 -18.50 1.00
CA VAL A 135 -15.00 -17.89 1.26
C VAL A 135 -15.99 -18.91 1.82
N GLN A 136 -15.96 -20.16 1.32
CA GLN A 136 -16.87 -21.22 1.75
C GLN A 136 -16.68 -21.60 3.22
N LYS A 137 -15.43 -21.51 3.73
CA LYS A 137 -15.09 -21.79 5.13
C LYS A 137 -15.81 -20.86 6.12
N TYR A 138 -16.12 -19.66 5.67
CA TYR A 138 -16.72 -18.62 6.50
C TYR A 138 -18.24 -18.49 6.37
N LYS A 139 -18.88 -19.35 5.57
CA LYS A 139 -20.34 -19.41 5.49
C LYS A 139 -20.91 -19.99 6.78
N SER A 140 -22.03 -19.43 7.23
CA SER A 140 -22.83 -19.97 8.32
C SER A 140 -24.06 -20.71 7.77
N SER A 141 -24.57 -21.68 8.51
CA SER A 141 -25.86 -22.33 8.23
C SER A 141 -27.06 -21.52 8.73
N SER A 142 -26.87 -20.69 9.75
CA SER A 142 -27.92 -19.86 10.38
C SER A 142 -27.84 -18.39 9.99
N ASP A 143 -26.64 -17.91 9.59
CA ASP A 143 -26.35 -16.52 9.27
C ASP A 143 -25.63 -16.41 7.92
N ILE A 144 -25.34 -15.17 7.49
CA ILE A 144 -24.59 -14.95 6.25
C ILE A 144 -23.13 -15.38 6.39
N TYR A 145 -22.53 -15.21 7.57
CA TYR A 145 -21.14 -15.54 7.88
C TYR A 145 -20.93 -15.91 9.34
N ILE A 146 -19.82 -16.60 9.67
CA ILE A 146 -19.46 -16.97 11.05
C ILE A 146 -18.68 -15.87 11.76
N LYS A 147 -18.69 -15.86 13.10
CA LYS A 147 -17.89 -14.95 13.91
C LYS A 147 -16.39 -15.12 13.63
N GLY A 148 -15.65 -14.01 13.51
CA GLY A 148 -14.21 -14.02 13.21
C GLY A 148 -13.86 -14.06 11.72
N THR A 149 -14.85 -13.98 10.84
CA THR A 149 -14.62 -13.86 9.39
C THR A 149 -13.80 -12.62 9.07
N PRO A 150 -12.71 -12.72 8.28
CA PRO A 150 -11.94 -11.56 7.82
C PRO A 150 -12.85 -10.55 7.12
N ILE A 151 -12.58 -9.25 7.33
CA ILE A 151 -13.47 -8.16 6.90
C ILE A 151 -13.82 -8.20 5.41
N HIS A 152 -12.84 -8.45 4.53
CA HIS A 152 -13.06 -8.55 3.09
C HIS A 152 -13.85 -9.79 2.68
N CYS A 153 -13.66 -10.93 3.37
CA CYS A 153 -14.46 -12.14 3.17
C CYS A 153 -15.90 -11.93 3.66
N ARG A 154 -16.07 -11.24 4.79
CA ARG A 154 -17.40 -10.85 5.29
C ARG A 154 -18.13 -10.00 4.28
N GLY A 155 -17.49 -8.95 3.76
CA GLY A 155 -18.04 -8.12 2.69
C GLY A 155 -18.41 -8.92 1.44
N ALA A 156 -17.61 -9.92 1.07
CA ALA A 156 -17.88 -10.78 -0.08
C ALA A 156 -19.10 -11.69 0.13
N LEU A 157 -19.26 -12.26 1.33
CA LEU A 157 -20.44 -13.07 1.68
C LEU A 157 -21.71 -12.24 1.72
N LEU A 158 -21.64 -11.00 2.27
CA LEU A 158 -22.74 -10.04 2.26
C LEU A 158 -23.14 -9.66 0.84
N TYR A 159 -22.17 -9.33 -0.01
CA TYR A 159 -22.42 -9.05 -1.41
C TYR A 159 -23.13 -10.21 -2.11
N ASN A 160 -22.60 -11.42 -1.99
CA ASN A 160 -23.19 -12.61 -2.62
C ASN A 160 -24.64 -12.87 -2.13
N HIS A 161 -24.89 -12.63 -0.85
CA HIS A 161 -26.23 -12.78 -0.26
C HIS A 161 -27.21 -11.76 -0.88
N TYR A 162 -26.90 -10.48 -0.85
CA TYR A 162 -27.80 -9.43 -1.31
C TYR A 162 -27.95 -9.39 -2.83
N ILE A 163 -26.92 -9.74 -3.61
CA ILE A 163 -27.03 -9.89 -5.08
C ILE A 163 -28.03 -11.01 -5.44
N LYS A 164 -28.04 -12.12 -4.69
CA LYS A 164 -29.03 -13.20 -4.89
C LYS A 164 -30.42 -12.79 -4.44
N GLU A 165 -30.55 -12.21 -3.25
CA GLU A 165 -31.82 -11.78 -2.66
C GLU A 165 -32.55 -10.78 -3.59
N LYS A 166 -31.80 -9.80 -4.14
CA LYS A 166 -32.31 -8.80 -5.07
C LYS A 166 -32.40 -9.29 -6.53
N LYS A 167 -32.09 -10.55 -6.80
CA LYS A 167 -32.11 -11.16 -8.16
C LYS A 167 -31.27 -10.42 -9.18
N LEU A 168 -30.09 -9.91 -8.77
CA LEU A 168 -29.18 -9.12 -9.58
C LEU A 168 -28.05 -9.96 -10.23
N THR A 169 -28.14 -11.28 -10.21
CA THR A 169 -27.11 -12.20 -10.71
C THR A 169 -26.92 -12.15 -12.23
N ASN A 170 -27.86 -11.56 -12.98
CA ASN A 170 -27.73 -11.28 -14.40
C ASN A 170 -26.84 -10.07 -14.69
N LYS A 171 -26.68 -9.16 -13.74
CA LYS A 171 -25.85 -7.95 -13.85
C LYS A 171 -24.51 -8.09 -13.12
N TYR A 172 -24.52 -8.72 -11.96
CA TYR A 172 -23.37 -8.84 -11.07
C TYR A 172 -22.99 -10.30 -10.84
N SER A 173 -21.75 -10.64 -11.19
CA SER A 173 -21.20 -11.97 -10.90
C SER A 173 -21.01 -12.16 -9.39
N LEU A 174 -21.27 -13.37 -8.90
CA LEU A 174 -21.01 -13.72 -7.51
C LEU A 174 -19.51 -13.88 -7.29
N ILE A 175 -19.03 -13.37 -6.16
CA ILE A 175 -17.63 -13.49 -5.75
C ILE A 175 -17.30 -14.95 -5.47
N GLN A 176 -16.28 -15.46 -6.12
CA GLN A 176 -15.76 -16.83 -5.98
C GLN A 176 -14.43 -16.83 -5.21
N ASN A 177 -14.00 -18.04 -4.82
CA ASN A 177 -12.72 -18.23 -4.18
C ASN A 177 -11.56 -17.89 -5.15
N GLY A 178 -10.54 -17.19 -4.66
CA GLY A 178 -9.39 -16.74 -5.46
C GLY A 178 -9.59 -15.42 -6.21
N GLU A 179 -10.80 -14.87 -6.26
CA GLU A 179 -11.06 -13.62 -6.98
C GLU A 179 -10.46 -12.39 -6.32
N LYS A 180 -10.08 -11.43 -7.14
CA LYS A 180 -9.71 -10.09 -6.71
C LYS A 180 -10.98 -9.26 -6.56
N ILE A 181 -11.13 -8.68 -5.38
CA ILE A 181 -12.26 -7.83 -5.02
C ILE A 181 -11.78 -6.47 -4.52
N LYS A 182 -12.73 -5.58 -4.35
CA LYS A 182 -12.59 -4.33 -3.61
C LYS A 182 -13.57 -4.34 -2.45
N PHE A 183 -13.23 -3.67 -1.33
CA PHE A 183 -14.17 -3.48 -0.23
C PHE A 183 -14.11 -2.06 0.31
N CYS A 184 -15.24 -1.55 0.77
CA CYS A 184 -15.33 -0.26 1.45
C CYS A 184 -16.15 -0.35 2.74
N TYR A 185 -15.85 0.58 3.65
CA TYR A 185 -16.58 0.73 4.89
C TYR A 185 -17.91 1.43 4.68
N LEU A 186 -18.89 1.05 5.48
CA LEU A 186 -20.24 1.63 5.51
C LEU A 186 -20.55 2.19 6.89
N LYS A 187 -21.22 3.34 6.94
CA LYS A 187 -21.79 3.91 8.16
C LYS A 187 -22.97 3.06 8.65
N LYS A 188 -23.12 2.96 9.96
CA LYS A 188 -24.31 2.38 10.61
C LYS A 188 -25.11 3.49 11.29
N PRO A 189 -26.45 3.36 11.36
CA PRO A 189 -27.28 2.28 10.80
C PRO A 189 -27.44 2.39 9.27
N ASN A 190 -27.56 1.25 8.60
CA ASN A 190 -27.84 1.16 7.17
C ASN A 190 -28.77 -0.03 6.87
N ILE A 191 -29.20 -0.17 5.62
CA ILE A 191 -30.21 -1.14 5.21
C ILE A 191 -29.77 -2.62 5.29
N ILE A 192 -28.46 -2.90 5.34
CA ILE A 192 -27.91 -4.25 5.48
C ILE A 192 -27.39 -4.50 6.91
N HIS A 193 -27.53 -3.54 7.84
CA HIS A 193 -27.07 -3.59 9.23
C HIS A 193 -25.58 -3.94 9.42
N GLU A 194 -24.76 -3.74 8.36
CA GLU A 194 -23.35 -4.08 8.32
C GLU A 194 -22.45 -2.89 7.99
N ASN A 195 -21.20 -2.94 8.46
CA ASN A 195 -20.24 -1.85 8.26
C ASN A 195 -19.28 -2.06 7.09
N ILE A 196 -19.57 -3.02 6.22
CA ILE A 196 -18.68 -3.39 5.10
C ILE A 196 -19.49 -3.93 3.95
N ILE A 197 -19.02 -3.68 2.72
CA ILE A 197 -19.46 -4.36 1.51
C ILE A 197 -18.24 -4.60 0.62
N SER A 198 -18.18 -5.73 -0.06
CA SER A 198 -17.21 -6.02 -1.12
C SER A 198 -17.91 -6.08 -2.47
N PHE A 199 -17.14 -5.93 -3.54
CA PHE A 199 -17.60 -6.06 -4.93
C PHE A 199 -16.42 -6.42 -5.83
N ILE A 200 -16.68 -6.89 -7.04
CA ILE A 200 -15.61 -7.29 -7.97
C ILE A 200 -15.05 -6.07 -8.69
N GLN A 201 -15.82 -5.45 -9.54
CA GLN A 201 -15.41 -4.35 -10.42
C GLN A 201 -16.19 -3.08 -10.11
N ASP A 202 -17.52 -3.15 -10.27
CA ASP A 202 -18.44 -2.04 -10.12
C ASP A 202 -19.17 -2.13 -8.79
N PHE A 203 -19.34 -0.99 -8.14
CA PHE A 203 -20.11 -0.90 -6.91
C PHE A 203 -21.60 -1.22 -7.19
N PRO A 204 -22.24 -2.07 -6.38
CA PRO A 204 -23.63 -2.48 -6.61
C PRO A 204 -24.63 -1.39 -6.20
N HIS A 205 -24.78 -0.36 -7.00
CA HIS A 205 -25.65 0.80 -6.73
C HIS A 205 -27.11 0.40 -6.46
N GLU A 206 -27.60 -0.69 -7.06
CA GLU A 206 -28.94 -1.22 -6.84
C GLU A 206 -29.18 -1.70 -5.40
N LEU A 207 -28.14 -1.89 -4.62
CA LEU A 207 -28.26 -2.16 -3.19
C LEU A 207 -28.55 -0.89 -2.40
N ASN A 208 -28.55 0.30 -3.02
CA ASN A 208 -28.79 1.61 -2.39
C ASN A 208 -27.87 1.88 -1.19
N LEU A 209 -26.60 1.47 -1.29
CA LEU A 209 -25.61 1.64 -0.22
C LEU A 209 -24.74 2.90 -0.38
N ASP A 210 -24.83 3.62 -1.49
CA ASP A 210 -24.01 4.78 -1.83
C ASP A 210 -23.96 5.83 -0.71
N LYS A 211 -25.12 6.21 -0.18
CA LYS A 211 -25.25 7.21 0.88
C LYS A 211 -24.69 6.76 2.24
N TYR A 212 -24.41 5.47 2.38
CA TYR A 212 -23.86 4.90 3.61
C TYR A 212 -22.36 4.67 3.54
N ILE A 213 -21.70 4.99 2.41
CA ILE A 213 -20.24 4.87 2.31
C ILE A 213 -19.60 5.77 3.36
N ASP A 214 -18.73 5.17 4.17
CA ASP A 214 -17.98 5.89 5.20
C ASP A 214 -16.68 6.45 4.66
N TYR A 215 -16.76 7.55 3.91
CA TYR A 215 -15.61 8.22 3.31
C TYR A 215 -14.58 8.66 4.35
N ASP A 216 -15.03 9.07 5.55
CA ASP A 216 -14.11 9.53 6.59
C ASP A 216 -13.29 8.37 7.15
N LEU A 217 -13.94 7.24 7.49
CA LEU A 217 -13.23 6.04 7.92
C LEU A 217 -12.37 5.44 6.80
N GLN A 218 -12.87 5.48 5.56
CA GLN A 218 -12.13 5.00 4.39
C GLN A 218 -10.85 5.82 4.18
N PHE A 219 -10.92 7.15 4.28
CA PHE A 219 -9.77 8.06 4.18
C PHE A 219 -8.79 7.84 5.34
N GLU A 220 -9.29 7.72 6.56
CA GLU A 220 -8.48 7.43 7.75
C GLU A 220 -7.66 6.16 7.54
N LYS A 221 -8.30 5.05 7.18
CA LYS A 221 -7.65 3.73 7.00
C LYS A 221 -6.72 3.64 5.80
N SER A 222 -7.01 4.37 4.71
CA SER A 222 -6.27 4.25 3.46
C SER A 222 -5.16 5.28 3.29
N PHE A 223 -5.22 6.41 4.01
CA PHE A 223 -4.28 7.50 3.88
C PHE A 223 -3.70 7.97 5.22
N VAL A 224 -4.54 8.38 6.20
CA VAL A 224 -4.07 9.02 7.43
C VAL A 224 -3.29 8.06 8.31
N GLU A 225 -3.84 6.87 8.63
CA GLU A 225 -3.14 5.87 9.45
C GLU A 225 -1.78 5.44 8.84
N PRO A 226 -1.69 5.12 7.52
CA PRO A 226 -0.41 4.86 6.87
C PRO A 226 0.58 6.01 6.97
N LEU A 227 0.13 7.25 6.79
CA LEU A 227 0.98 8.43 6.88
C LEU A 227 1.46 8.66 8.33
N LYS A 228 0.55 8.54 9.30
CA LYS A 228 0.89 8.63 10.73
C LYS A 228 1.93 7.59 11.15
N ALA A 229 1.79 6.34 10.70
CA ALA A 229 2.77 5.29 10.99
C ALA A 229 4.18 5.58 10.43
N ILE A 230 4.30 6.46 9.43
CA ILE A 230 5.59 6.94 8.91
C ILE A 230 6.09 8.09 9.78
N LEU A 231 5.21 9.03 10.17
CA LEU A 231 5.53 10.15 11.05
C LEU A 231 6.00 9.70 12.44
N ASP A 232 5.35 8.69 13.01
CA ASP A 232 5.70 8.12 14.32
C ASP A 232 7.09 7.44 14.33
N ALA A 233 7.73 7.28 13.17
CA ALA A 233 9.08 6.69 13.01
C ALA A 233 10.18 7.77 12.84
N ILE A 234 9.84 9.05 12.78
CA ILE A 234 10.74 10.19 12.68
C ILE A 234 10.98 10.78 14.07
#